data_659a3d81d0c547bca5309a66a1452fc2
#
_entry.id   659a3d81d0c547bca5309a66a1452fc2
#
_cell.length_a   1.000
_cell.length_b   1.000
_cell.length_c   1.000
_cell.angle_alpha   90.00
_cell.angle_beta   90.00
_cell.angle_gamma   90.00
#
_symmetry.space_group_name_H-M   'P 1'
#
loop_
_entity.id
_entity.type
_entity.pdbx_description
1 polymer ?
#
loop_
_entity_poly.entity_id
_entity_poly.type
_entity_poly.pdbx_seq_one_letter_code
_entity_poly.pdbx_strand_id
1 'polypeptide(L)'
;MNNILNVRDFGTSGDGHADDSPAIQRALDAAEGKSGTVYIPAGTYRIGKTLYAGNDTTIRCDSGARLFVCEKQTKKRGDFLLSNRDTVCGNRNIAVYGGTWDGNFDGKNNNKPADLFDPDAWSGSTLNFVNVKNLTLAGLAMRNSVVYYIRMAKLDGFVIRDISFASERAAYNQDGLHFGGEVRHGLIENITAEPGQTNDDMIAFNADDSMVRLENHDLCCGAIEDITVRGVYAENCYTGFRMLSVNSPIRDIRMEDIYLGCRHFAVNMDGARHCRTPLIRDGEKLNGSGHIENISVVNMTVWTTEKNGERALILAETELNNFRITGFRRDTARDVCPEKPTLRIALAPSSYGTVTENGAVTEYLLNTLEDTFCHRGTFGTAELNSGLTDF
;
A
#
# COMPACT_ATOMS: atom_id res chain seq x y z
N MET A 1 -28.23 21.60 6.63
CA MET A 1 -27.10 22.56 6.49
C MET A 1 -25.83 21.79 6.80
N ASN A 2 -24.85 21.77 5.88
CA ASN A 2 -23.56 21.14 6.18
C ASN A 2 -22.88 21.93 7.30
N ASN A 3 -22.67 21.28 8.43
CA ASN A 3 -22.02 21.88 9.60
C ASN A 3 -20.49 21.94 9.30
N ILE A 4 -20.01 23.08 8.80
CA ILE A 4 -18.58 23.31 8.53
C ILE A 4 -17.96 23.92 9.80
N LEU A 5 -16.98 23.21 10.35
CA LEU A 5 -16.20 23.59 11.52
C LEU A 5 -14.81 24.02 11.07
N ASN A 6 -14.54 25.32 11.04
CA ASN A 6 -13.23 25.83 10.69
C ASN A 6 -12.29 25.68 11.88
N VAL A 7 -11.14 25.03 11.70
CA VAL A 7 -10.18 24.79 12.78
C VAL A 7 -9.64 26.08 13.40
N ARG A 8 -9.70 27.20 12.67
CA ARG A 8 -9.33 28.53 13.21
C ARG A 8 -10.25 28.94 14.37
N ASP A 9 -11.54 28.59 14.30
CA ASP A 9 -12.52 28.89 15.36
C ASP A 9 -12.25 28.10 16.63
N PHE A 10 -11.44 27.03 16.53
CA PHE A 10 -10.98 26.20 17.64
C PHE A 10 -9.59 26.60 18.17
N GLY A 11 -8.99 27.63 17.60
CA GLY A 11 -7.75 28.23 18.09
C GLY A 11 -6.46 27.69 17.45
N THR A 12 -6.52 27.15 16.22
CA THR A 12 -5.30 26.80 15.49
C THR A 12 -4.54 28.04 15.08
N SER A 13 -3.22 27.97 15.19
CA SER A 13 -2.29 28.99 14.68
C SER A 13 -2.00 28.80 13.18
N GLY A 14 -1.69 27.55 12.76
CA GLY A 14 -1.30 27.24 11.39
C GLY A 14 -0.06 28.00 10.91
N ASP A 15 0.84 28.34 11.84
CA ASP A 15 2.08 29.08 11.60
C ASP A 15 3.33 28.18 11.50
N GLY A 16 3.16 26.87 11.71
CA GLY A 16 4.23 25.86 11.70
C GLY A 16 5.03 25.76 13.00
N HIS A 17 4.70 26.56 14.02
CA HIS A 17 5.44 26.61 15.28
C HIS A 17 4.63 26.09 16.48
N ALA A 18 3.40 26.54 16.63
CA ALA A 18 2.51 26.08 17.67
C ALA A 18 2.04 24.64 17.41
N ASP A 19 1.80 23.88 18.49
CA ASP A 19 1.14 22.57 18.37
C ASP A 19 -0.36 22.79 18.16
N ASP A 20 -0.81 22.59 16.94
CA ASP A 20 -2.20 22.74 16.52
C ASP A 20 -3.06 21.49 16.79
N SER A 21 -2.46 20.35 17.18
CA SER A 21 -3.18 19.10 17.36
C SER A 21 -4.34 19.20 18.36
N PRO A 22 -4.25 19.89 19.52
CA PRO A 22 -5.37 19.98 20.43
C PRO A 22 -6.58 20.75 19.87
N ALA A 23 -6.31 21.79 19.06
CA ALA A 23 -7.37 22.59 18.46
C ALA A 23 -8.05 21.85 17.31
N ILE A 24 -7.29 21.20 16.43
CA ILE A 24 -7.83 20.38 15.35
C ILE A 24 -8.64 19.20 15.94
N GLN A 25 -8.14 18.55 17.02
CA GLN A 25 -8.86 17.45 17.65
C GLN A 25 -10.21 17.91 18.22
N ARG A 26 -10.31 19.09 18.82
CA ARG A 26 -11.60 19.62 19.27
C ARG A 26 -12.59 19.82 18.13
N ALA A 27 -12.12 20.24 16.96
CA ALA A 27 -12.96 20.35 15.77
C ALA A 27 -13.44 18.96 15.28
N LEU A 28 -12.55 17.96 15.27
CA LEU A 28 -12.89 16.58 14.94
C LEU A 28 -13.91 15.98 15.92
N ASP A 29 -13.72 16.20 17.22
CA ASP A 29 -14.65 15.75 18.26
C ASP A 29 -16.04 16.40 18.12
N ALA A 30 -16.07 17.66 17.72
CA ALA A 30 -17.33 18.38 17.49
C ALA A 30 -18.07 17.91 16.22
N ALA A 31 -17.34 17.40 15.23
CA ALA A 31 -17.87 16.87 13.96
C ALA A 31 -18.42 15.45 14.08
N GLU A 32 -17.83 14.64 14.97
CA GLU A 32 -18.11 13.21 15.08
C GLU A 32 -19.59 12.90 15.28
N GLY A 33 -20.13 11.94 14.52
CA GLY A 33 -21.51 11.48 14.58
C GLY A 33 -22.56 12.49 14.10
N LYS A 34 -22.12 13.64 13.56
CA LYS A 34 -23.03 14.72 13.12
C LYS A 34 -22.94 14.99 11.62
N SER A 35 -22.25 14.14 10.86
CA SER A 35 -21.92 14.38 9.46
C SER A 35 -21.25 15.76 9.25
N GLY A 36 -20.39 16.14 10.19
CA GLY A 36 -19.72 17.43 10.20
C GLY A 36 -18.51 17.44 9.26
N THR A 37 -18.23 18.62 8.71
CA THR A 37 -17.03 18.86 7.92
C THR A 37 -16.06 19.72 8.70
N VAL A 38 -14.89 19.17 9.05
CA VAL A 38 -13.77 19.93 9.61
C VAL A 38 -13.00 20.54 8.46
N TYR A 39 -13.01 21.85 8.36
CA TYR A 39 -12.28 22.59 7.34
C TYR A 39 -10.94 23.10 7.89
N ILE A 40 -9.88 22.75 7.19
CA ILE A 40 -8.50 23.14 7.51
C ILE A 40 -8.03 24.11 6.41
N PRO A 41 -8.05 25.43 6.65
CA PRO A 41 -7.64 26.41 5.68
C PRO A 41 -6.13 26.38 5.39
N ALA A 42 -5.69 27.11 4.38
CA ALA A 42 -4.26 27.27 4.06
C ALA A 42 -3.45 27.66 5.30
N GLY A 43 -2.31 27.04 5.49
CA GLY A 43 -1.40 27.22 6.62
C GLY A 43 -0.52 26.01 6.87
N THR A 44 0.41 26.13 7.80
CA THR A 44 1.32 25.05 8.20
C THR A 44 1.00 24.64 9.63
N TYR A 45 0.48 23.43 9.80
CA TYR A 45 -0.02 22.93 11.07
C TYR A 45 0.94 21.89 11.64
N ARG A 46 1.53 22.20 12.79
CA ARG A 46 2.44 21.31 13.51
C ARG A 46 1.63 20.39 14.41
N ILE A 47 1.79 19.10 14.26
CA ILE A 47 0.98 18.07 14.92
C ILE A 47 1.83 17.30 15.93
N GLY A 48 1.62 17.58 17.20
CA GLY A 48 2.35 16.99 18.32
C GLY A 48 1.74 15.71 18.88
N LYS A 49 0.49 15.41 18.51
CA LYS A 49 -0.23 14.19 18.91
C LYS A 49 -1.09 13.71 17.75
N THR A 50 -1.26 12.39 17.64
CA THR A 50 -2.15 11.78 16.65
C THR A 50 -3.53 12.44 16.66
N LEU A 51 -3.98 12.81 15.47
CA LEU A 51 -5.36 13.25 15.25
C LEU A 51 -6.26 12.04 15.04
N TYR A 52 -7.46 12.04 15.63
CA TYR A 52 -8.39 10.94 15.55
C TYR A 52 -9.71 11.37 14.90
N ALA A 53 -10.01 10.77 13.75
CA ALA A 53 -11.29 10.93 13.07
C ALA A 53 -12.29 9.88 13.55
N GLY A 54 -13.45 10.30 14.01
CA GLY A 54 -14.56 9.43 14.42
C GLY A 54 -15.57 9.17 13.32
N ASN A 55 -16.71 8.59 13.67
CA ASN A 55 -17.79 8.28 12.74
C ASN A 55 -18.36 9.52 12.05
N ASP A 56 -18.76 9.33 10.79
CA ASP A 56 -19.50 10.34 10.01
C ASP A 56 -18.76 11.69 9.93
N THR A 57 -17.42 11.64 9.83
CA THR A 57 -16.54 12.82 9.84
C THR A 57 -15.89 13.05 8.48
N THR A 58 -16.02 14.27 7.99
CA THR A 58 -15.30 14.73 6.80
C THR A 58 -14.21 15.72 7.20
N ILE A 59 -12.98 15.49 6.75
CA ILE A 59 -11.87 16.43 6.85
C ILE A 59 -11.64 17.03 5.45
N ARG A 60 -11.68 18.34 5.34
CA ARG A 60 -11.43 19.05 4.10
C ARG A 60 -10.32 20.05 4.28
N CYS A 61 -9.18 19.77 3.68
CA CYS A 61 -8.03 20.64 3.68
C CYS A 61 -8.03 21.53 2.44
N ASP A 62 -7.65 22.78 2.62
CA ASP A 62 -7.27 23.65 1.51
C ASP A 62 -6.02 23.12 0.82
N SER A 63 -5.83 23.45 -0.47
CA SER A 63 -4.63 23.02 -1.22
C SER A 63 -3.33 23.57 -0.62
N GLY A 64 -3.40 24.71 0.06
CA GLY A 64 -2.28 25.32 0.80
C GLY A 64 -2.15 24.86 2.26
N ALA A 65 -2.94 23.89 2.70
CA ALA A 65 -2.81 23.35 4.05
C ALA A 65 -1.73 22.25 4.10
N ARG A 66 -0.76 22.39 5.00
CA ARG A 66 0.24 21.37 5.30
C ARG A 66 0.16 20.99 6.76
N LEU A 67 -0.13 19.71 7.03
CA LEU A 67 -0.07 19.12 8.35
C LEU A 67 1.20 18.28 8.44
N PHE A 68 2.03 18.46 9.45
CA PHE A 68 3.27 17.72 9.58
C PHE A 68 3.49 17.18 10.99
N VAL A 69 4.11 15.99 11.07
CA VAL A 69 4.46 15.36 12.34
C VAL A 69 5.51 16.20 13.07
N CYS A 70 5.23 16.53 14.32
CA CYS A 70 6.18 17.23 15.17
C CYS A 70 7.37 16.32 15.50
N GLU A 71 8.58 16.85 15.45
CA GLU A 71 9.81 16.15 15.83
C GLU A 71 9.82 15.70 17.31
N LYS A 72 8.97 16.28 18.14
CA LYS A 72 8.80 15.94 19.56
C LYS A 72 7.64 14.98 19.83
N GLN A 73 6.96 14.50 18.80
CA GLN A 73 5.98 13.42 18.98
C GLN A 73 6.62 12.23 19.69
N THR A 74 5.88 11.57 20.56
CA THR A 74 6.45 10.52 21.47
C THR A 74 6.95 9.29 20.73
N LYS A 75 6.62 9.11 19.46
CA LYS A 75 7.05 7.98 18.60
C LYS A 75 6.78 6.63 19.24
N LYS A 76 5.59 6.47 19.76
CA LYS A 76 5.08 5.17 20.20
C LYS A 76 4.41 4.45 19.03
N ARG A 77 4.23 3.15 19.16
CA ARG A 77 3.63 2.32 18.14
C ARG A 77 2.31 2.86 17.57
N GLY A 78 1.45 3.42 18.38
CA GLY A 78 0.16 3.99 17.98
C GLY A 78 0.21 5.46 17.52
N ASP A 79 1.38 6.04 17.32
CA ASP A 79 1.50 7.43 16.92
C ASP A 79 1.50 7.56 15.39
N PHE A 80 0.56 8.36 14.89
CA PHE A 80 0.37 8.70 13.47
C PHE A 80 0.15 10.21 13.35
N LEU A 81 0.12 10.72 12.15
CA LEU A 81 -0.38 12.08 11.90
C LEU A 81 -1.90 12.11 12.04
N LEU A 82 -2.58 11.15 11.41
CA LEU A 82 -4.03 10.94 11.51
C LEU A 82 -4.35 9.45 11.58
N SER A 83 -5.29 9.07 12.43
CA SER A 83 -5.87 7.72 12.47
C SER A 83 -7.39 7.80 12.63
N ASN A 84 -8.11 6.73 12.30
CA ASN A 84 -9.47 6.62 12.80
C ASN A 84 -9.46 6.36 14.31
N ARG A 85 -10.53 6.76 15.00
CA ARG A 85 -10.60 6.79 16.46
C ARG A 85 -10.66 5.41 17.10
N ASP A 86 -11.47 4.55 16.56
CA ASP A 86 -11.71 3.21 17.10
C ASP A 86 -11.27 2.14 16.08
N THR A 87 -10.08 1.61 16.28
CA THR A 87 -9.54 0.55 15.42
C THR A 87 -10.03 -0.84 15.81
N VAL A 88 -10.65 -0.98 16.98
CA VAL A 88 -11.14 -2.26 17.53
C VAL A 88 -12.59 -2.49 17.13
N CYS A 89 -13.52 -1.60 17.56
CA CYS A 89 -14.94 -1.70 17.21
C CYS A 89 -15.23 -1.14 15.81
N GLY A 90 -14.34 -0.34 15.29
CA GLY A 90 -14.42 0.24 13.96
C GLY A 90 -15.10 1.59 13.88
N ASN A 91 -14.93 2.23 12.74
CA ASN A 91 -15.58 3.48 12.39
C ASN A 91 -16.28 3.36 11.03
N ARG A 92 -17.11 4.35 10.71
CA ARG A 92 -17.75 4.42 9.40
C ARG A 92 -17.79 5.84 8.86
N ASN A 93 -17.91 5.94 7.53
CA ASN A 93 -18.13 7.19 6.81
C ASN A 93 -17.06 8.25 7.17
N ILE A 94 -15.80 7.90 7.02
CA ILE A 94 -14.69 8.83 7.18
C ILE A 94 -14.23 9.29 5.79
N ALA A 95 -14.13 10.60 5.60
CA ALA A 95 -13.63 11.16 4.36
C ALA A 95 -12.55 12.20 4.61
N VAL A 96 -11.45 12.13 3.84
CA VAL A 96 -10.34 13.09 3.90
C VAL A 96 -10.07 13.62 2.50
N TYR A 97 -10.14 14.93 2.34
CA TYR A 97 -9.96 15.62 1.09
C TYR A 97 -8.85 16.67 1.15
N GLY A 98 -7.92 16.61 0.21
CA GLY A 98 -6.90 17.64 -0.03
C GLY A 98 -5.80 17.70 1.02
N GLY A 99 -4.98 18.75 0.89
CA GLY A 99 -3.89 19.05 1.80
C GLY A 99 -2.61 18.25 1.59
N THR A 100 -1.55 18.71 2.22
CA THR A 100 -0.26 18.02 2.30
C THR A 100 -0.13 17.35 3.68
N TRP A 101 0.10 16.05 3.66
CA TRP A 101 0.23 15.21 4.84
C TRP A 101 1.69 14.74 4.93
N ASP A 102 2.44 15.31 5.87
CA ASP A 102 3.90 15.22 5.90
C ASP A 102 4.38 14.48 7.14
N GLY A 103 5.00 13.32 6.93
CA GLY A 103 5.62 12.51 7.99
C GLY A 103 6.86 13.15 8.60
N ASN A 104 7.36 14.25 8.02
CA ASN A 104 8.49 15.04 8.49
C ASN A 104 9.77 14.21 8.67
N PHE A 105 10.01 13.27 7.76
CA PHE A 105 11.22 12.46 7.76
C PHE A 105 12.43 13.31 7.36
N ASP A 106 13.35 13.51 8.28
CA ASP A 106 14.57 14.30 8.09
C ASP A 106 15.85 13.46 7.89
N GLY A 107 15.68 12.13 7.79
CA GLY A 107 16.79 11.17 7.72
C GLY A 107 17.35 10.75 9.08
N LYS A 108 16.86 11.31 10.19
CA LYS A 108 17.32 11.01 11.56
C LYS A 108 16.25 10.35 12.41
N ASN A 109 14.98 10.51 12.03
CA ASN A 109 13.83 10.02 12.77
C ASN A 109 13.39 8.60 12.35
N ASN A 110 14.33 7.74 11.98
CA ASN A 110 14.03 6.38 11.59
C ASN A 110 13.67 5.49 12.78
N ASN A 111 12.63 4.71 12.62
CA ASN A 111 12.68 3.34 13.11
C ASN A 111 13.77 2.63 12.33
N LYS A 112 14.66 2.00 13.01
CA LYS A 112 15.70 1.23 12.34
C LYS A 112 15.03 0.12 11.53
N PRO A 113 15.36 -0.06 10.25
CA PRO A 113 14.79 -1.14 9.44
C PRO A 113 15.03 -2.53 10.06
N ALA A 114 16.07 -2.67 10.87
CA ALA A 114 16.38 -3.88 11.61
C ALA A 114 15.38 -4.20 12.73
N ASP A 115 14.55 -3.24 13.14
CA ASP A 115 13.57 -3.38 14.21
C ASP A 115 12.17 -3.73 13.68
N LEU A 116 12.06 -4.26 12.46
CA LEU A 116 10.79 -4.70 11.85
C LEU A 116 10.00 -5.70 12.71
N PHE A 117 10.66 -6.32 13.67
CA PHE A 117 10.10 -7.30 14.59
C PHE A 117 10.02 -6.82 16.03
N ASP A 118 10.21 -5.54 16.29
CA ASP A 118 9.98 -4.95 17.60
C ASP A 118 8.50 -4.54 17.75
N PRO A 119 7.72 -5.22 18.62
CA PRO A 119 6.30 -4.92 18.80
C PRO A 119 6.04 -3.55 19.41
N ASP A 120 7.01 -2.96 20.08
CA ASP A 120 6.90 -1.65 20.71
C ASP A 120 7.44 -0.51 19.83
N ALA A 121 8.05 -0.85 18.69
CA ALA A 121 8.60 0.14 17.79
C ALA A 121 7.50 1.02 17.18
N TRP A 122 7.82 2.29 17.03
CA TRP A 122 6.97 3.21 16.28
C TRP A 122 6.85 2.76 14.82
N SER A 123 5.61 2.67 14.31
CA SER A 123 5.38 2.20 12.93
C SER A 123 5.95 3.14 11.87
N GLY A 124 6.11 4.43 12.19
CA GLY A 124 6.58 5.44 11.23
C GLY A 124 5.58 5.78 10.13
N SER A 125 4.39 5.19 10.15
CA SER A 125 3.35 5.45 9.16
C SER A 125 2.72 6.83 9.35
N THR A 126 2.42 7.52 8.24
CA THR A 126 1.86 8.87 8.32
C THR A 126 0.36 8.84 8.62
N LEU A 127 -0.42 8.09 7.84
CA LEU A 127 -1.86 7.90 8.08
C LEU A 127 -2.15 6.44 8.41
N ASN A 128 -3.18 6.22 9.26
CA ASN A 128 -3.60 4.88 9.66
C ASN A 128 -5.12 4.76 9.70
N PHE A 129 -5.68 3.79 8.94
CA PHE A 129 -7.11 3.50 8.95
C PHE A 129 -7.34 2.00 9.09
N VAL A 130 -7.83 1.59 10.24
CA VAL A 130 -8.08 0.19 10.56
C VAL A 130 -9.53 0.00 10.99
N ASN A 131 -10.22 -0.98 10.41
CA ASN A 131 -11.61 -1.28 10.70
C ASN A 131 -12.54 -0.09 10.37
N VAL A 132 -12.53 0.31 9.09
CA VAL A 132 -13.36 1.43 8.63
C VAL A 132 -14.30 0.95 7.52
N LYS A 133 -15.59 1.26 7.68
CA LYS A 133 -16.60 1.09 6.66
C LYS A 133 -16.87 2.43 5.95
N ASN A 134 -16.79 2.42 4.62
CA ASN A 134 -16.90 3.61 3.77
C ASN A 134 -15.80 4.66 4.07
N LEU A 135 -14.58 4.37 3.64
CA LEU A 135 -13.45 5.30 3.70
C LEU A 135 -13.29 6.04 2.37
N THR A 136 -13.11 7.35 2.41
CA THR A 136 -12.72 8.14 1.23
C THR A 136 -11.46 8.93 1.50
N LEU A 137 -10.44 8.76 0.66
CA LEU A 137 -9.22 9.55 0.66
C LEU A 137 -9.04 10.14 -0.75
N ALA A 138 -9.04 11.46 -0.89
CA ALA A 138 -8.97 12.07 -2.22
C ALA A 138 -8.18 13.38 -2.26
N GLY A 139 -7.29 13.49 -3.26
CA GLY A 139 -6.50 14.71 -3.48
C GLY A 139 -5.42 14.96 -2.45
N LEU A 140 -4.85 13.92 -1.83
CA LEU A 140 -3.84 14.06 -0.79
C LEU A 140 -2.43 14.09 -1.39
N ALA A 141 -1.63 15.09 -1.01
CA ALA A 141 -0.20 15.09 -1.24
C ALA A 141 0.52 14.50 -0.02
N MET A 142 1.03 13.28 -0.17
CA MET A 142 1.74 12.57 0.88
C MET A 142 3.23 12.86 0.80
N ARG A 143 3.83 13.29 1.90
CA ARG A 143 5.23 13.74 1.93
C ARG A 143 6.03 13.09 3.06
N ASN A 144 7.29 12.79 2.77
CA ASN A 144 8.32 12.49 3.78
C ASN A 144 7.88 11.49 4.86
N SER A 145 7.20 10.41 4.48
CA SER A 145 6.86 9.35 5.45
C SER A 145 8.13 8.64 5.93
N VAL A 146 8.14 8.21 7.17
CA VAL A 146 9.28 7.43 7.71
C VAL A 146 9.19 5.97 7.22
N VAL A 147 7.99 5.39 7.24
CA VAL A 147 7.67 4.05 6.75
C VAL A 147 6.49 4.19 5.78
N TYR A 148 5.36 3.53 5.98
CA TYR A 148 4.23 3.61 5.08
C TYR A 148 3.60 5.01 5.05
N TYR A 149 3.25 5.49 3.86
CA TYR A 149 2.50 6.74 3.75
C TYR A 149 1.07 6.58 4.27
N ILE A 150 0.36 5.54 3.83
CA ILE A 150 -1.01 5.24 4.28
C ILE A 150 -1.11 3.75 4.61
N ARG A 151 -1.32 3.44 5.89
CA ARG A 151 -1.47 2.09 6.41
C ARG A 151 -2.93 1.78 6.68
N MET A 152 -3.41 0.65 6.16
CA MET A 152 -4.83 0.30 6.19
C MET A 152 -5.04 -1.20 6.42
N ALA A 153 -6.15 -1.56 7.09
CA ALA A 153 -6.64 -2.93 7.19
C ALA A 153 -8.13 -2.93 7.56
N LYS A 154 -8.84 -4.03 7.41
CA LYS A 154 -10.27 -4.17 7.76
C LYS A 154 -11.12 -3.08 7.12
N LEU A 155 -11.02 -2.92 5.81
CA LEU A 155 -11.83 -1.94 5.10
C LEU A 155 -12.98 -2.61 4.37
N ASP A 156 -14.18 -2.05 4.49
CA ASP A 156 -15.37 -2.47 3.76
C ASP A 156 -15.99 -1.27 3.03
N GLY A 157 -15.76 -1.19 1.73
CA GLY A 157 -16.11 -0.05 0.90
C GLY A 157 -15.13 1.12 1.06
N PHE A 158 -14.32 1.38 0.03
CA PHE A 158 -13.41 2.53 0.06
C PHE A 158 -13.16 3.11 -1.33
N VAL A 159 -12.87 4.40 -1.35
CA VAL A 159 -12.41 5.13 -2.53
C VAL A 159 -11.13 5.90 -2.16
N ILE A 160 -10.03 5.59 -2.85
CA ILE A 160 -8.74 6.28 -2.69
C ILE A 160 -8.35 6.81 -4.06
N ARG A 161 -8.27 8.14 -4.21
CA ARG A 161 -7.98 8.71 -5.52
C ARG A 161 -7.20 10.01 -5.46
N ASP A 162 -6.51 10.30 -6.57
CA ASP A 162 -5.76 11.53 -6.73
C ASP A 162 -4.70 11.70 -5.61
N ILE A 163 -3.92 10.64 -5.36
CA ILE A 163 -2.88 10.62 -4.32
C ILE A 163 -1.50 10.77 -4.97
N SER A 164 -0.67 11.60 -4.41
CA SER A 164 0.73 11.74 -4.83
C SER A 164 1.70 11.47 -3.69
N PHE A 165 2.77 10.72 -3.99
CA PHE A 165 3.83 10.38 -3.04
C PHE A 165 5.12 11.11 -3.40
N ALA A 166 5.76 11.71 -2.41
CA ALA A 166 7.07 12.29 -2.56
C ALA A 166 7.85 12.29 -1.23
N SER A 167 9.17 12.20 -1.31
CA SER A 167 10.03 12.35 -0.15
C SER A 167 11.37 12.92 -0.57
N GLU A 168 11.90 13.82 0.22
CA GLU A 168 13.25 14.35 0.04
C GLU A 168 14.33 13.32 0.36
N ARG A 169 13.97 12.27 1.10
CA ARG A 169 14.88 11.20 1.52
C ARG A 169 14.21 9.84 1.39
N ALA A 170 15.00 8.88 0.93
CA ALA A 170 14.59 7.49 0.90
C ALA A 170 14.73 6.85 2.29
N ALA A 171 13.75 6.09 2.69
CA ALA A 171 13.80 5.16 3.82
C ALA A 171 13.31 3.77 3.37
N TYR A 172 13.66 2.75 4.12
CA TYR A 172 13.13 1.41 3.87
C TYR A 172 11.64 1.34 4.20
N ASN A 173 10.91 0.48 3.53
CA ASN A 173 9.47 0.27 3.70
C ASN A 173 8.63 1.57 3.54
N GLN A 174 9.03 2.47 2.65
CA GLN A 174 8.21 3.63 2.28
C GLN A 174 7.17 3.24 1.23
N ASP A 175 6.22 2.37 1.64
CA ASP A 175 5.09 2.01 0.78
C ASP A 175 4.14 3.19 0.63
N GLY A 176 3.56 3.33 -0.54
CA GLY A 176 2.51 4.32 -0.79
C GLY A 176 1.21 3.97 -0.07
N LEU A 177 0.45 3.04 -0.65
CA LEU A 177 -0.77 2.47 -0.05
C LEU A 177 -0.45 1.08 0.48
N HIS A 178 -0.49 0.92 1.78
CA HIS A 178 -0.21 -0.36 2.45
C HIS A 178 -1.48 -0.94 3.05
N PHE A 179 -1.96 -2.05 2.49
CA PHE A 179 -3.13 -2.77 2.96
C PHE A 179 -2.73 -4.05 3.69
N GLY A 180 -3.16 -4.21 4.94
CA GLY A 180 -3.24 -5.49 5.64
C GLY A 180 -4.53 -6.22 5.28
N GLY A 181 -4.86 -7.31 5.98
CA GLY A 181 -5.97 -8.17 5.65
C GLY A 181 -7.39 -7.60 5.90
N GLU A 182 -8.41 -8.36 5.50
CA GLU A 182 -9.84 -8.06 5.58
C GLU A 182 -10.23 -6.78 4.82
N VAL A 183 -9.84 -6.66 3.56
CA VAL A 183 -10.09 -5.46 2.72
C VAL A 183 -10.92 -5.83 1.51
N ARG A 184 -12.02 -5.11 1.27
CA ARG A 184 -12.92 -5.39 0.16
C ARG A 184 -13.71 -4.18 -0.33
N HIS A 185 -14.27 -4.32 -1.55
CA HIS A 185 -15.12 -3.33 -2.22
C HIS A 185 -14.39 -2.00 -2.41
N GLY A 186 -13.23 -2.05 -3.08
CA GLY A 186 -12.32 -0.92 -3.20
C GLY A 186 -12.20 -0.32 -4.60
N LEU A 187 -12.04 1.00 -4.64
CA LEU A 187 -11.65 1.74 -5.83
C LEU A 187 -10.42 2.58 -5.53
N ILE A 188 -9.35 2.39 -6.31
CA ILE A 188 -8.10 3.14 -6.23
C ILE A 188 -7.86 3.78 -7.59
N GLU A 189 -7.76 5.12 -7.66
CA GLU A 189 -7.61 5.83 -8.93
C GLU A 189 -6.56 6.95 -8.86
N ASN A 190 -5.84 7.16 -9.98
CA ASN A 190 -4.90 8.26 -10.16
C ASN A 190 -3.85 8.36 -9.05
N ILE A 191 -3.04 7.32 -8.91
CA ILE A 191 -1.96 7.25 -7.94
C ILE A 191 -0.63 7.59 -8.62
N THR A 192 0.08 8.55 -8.08
CA THR A 192 1.34 9.04 -8.66
C THR A 192 2.47 9.07 -7.64
N ALA A 193 3.70 8.90 -8.11
CA ALA A 193 4.90 9.08 -7.28
C ALA A 193 5.94 9.90 -8.02
N GLU A 194 6.62 10.80 -7.29
CA GLU A 194 7.81 11.49 -7.81
C GLU A 194 8.95 10.50 -8.10
N PRO A 195 9.85 10.80 -9.03
CA PRO A 195 10.99 9.91 -9.34
C PRO A 195 11.79 9.54 -8.08
N GLY A 196 12.05 8.22 -7.92
CA GLY A 196 12.70 7.69 -6.72
C GLY A 196 11.73 7.36 -5.58
N GLN A 197 10.45 7.64 -5.74
CA GLN A 197 9.36 7.29 -4.83
C GLN A 197 8.36 6.33 -5.53
N THR A 198 7.69 5.43 -4.85
CA THR A 198 7.94 5.09 -3.44
C THR A 198 9.28 4.35 -3.29
N ASN A 199 9.87 4.34 -2.10
CA ASN A 199 11.12 3.59 -1.88
C ASN A 199 10.88 2.15 -1.38
N ASP A 200 9.66 1.70 -1.41
CA ASP A 200 9.21 0.31 -1.39
C ASP A 200 7.97 0.21 -2.31
N ASP A 201 6.94 -0.52 -1.97
CA ASP A 201 5.80 -0.79 -2.83
C ASP A 201 4.92 0.46 -3.05
N MET A 202 4.51 0.76 -4.28
CA MET A 202 3.52 1.83 -4.48
C MET A 202 2.16 1.44 -3.91
N ILE A 203 1.73 0.20 -4.17
CA ILE A 203 0.50 -0.37 -3.63
C ILE A 203 0.80 -1.79 -3.16
N ALA A 204 0.70 -2.02 -1.85
CA ALA A 204 0.91 -3.31 -1.22
C ALA A 204 -0.42 -3.90 -0.75
N PHE A 205 -0.81 -5.05 -1.29
CA PHE A 205 -1.91 -5.89 -0.83
C PHE A 205 -1.32 -7.05 -0.01
N ASN A 206 -1.18 -6.86 1.29
CA ASN A 206 -0.49 -7.79 2.17
C ASN A 206 -1.49 -8.51 3.08
N ALA A 207 -2.18 -9.52 2.53
CA ALA A 207 -3.26 -10.24 3.21
C ALA A 207 -2.86 -10.87 4.55
N ASP A 208 -1.59 -11.21 4.70
CA ASP A 208 -1.06 -11.90 5.88
C ASP A 208 0.12 -11.16 6.56
N ASP A 209 0.21 -9.85 6.37
CA ASP A 209 1.34 -9.06 6.86
C ASP A 209 1.45 -9.07 8.40
N SER A 210 0.34 -9.13 9.11
CA SER A 210 0.34 -9.26 10.58
C SER A 210 0.94 -10.57 11.07
N MET A 211 0.97 -11.60 10.24
CA MET A 211 1.58 -12.90 10.51
C MET A 211 3.09 -12.89 10.23
N VAL A 212 3.56 -12.05 9.32
CA VAL A 212 4.95 -12.08 8.85
C VAL A 212 5.81 -10.94 9.40
N ARG A 213 5.18 -9.90 9.97
CA ARG A 213 5.88 -8.72 10.49
C ARG A 213 5.34 -8.26 11.84
N LEU A 214 6.21 -8.15 12.85
CA LEU A 214 5.79 -7.72 14.19
C LEU A 214 5.30 -6.28 14.23
N GLU A 215 5.84 -5.37 13.44
CA GLU A 215 5.35 -3.99 13.36
C GLU A 215 3.91 -3.89 12.86
N ASN A 216 3.40 -4.94 12.22
CA ASN A 216 2.04 -5.00 11.71
C ASN A 216 1.15 -6.02 12.44
N HIS A 217 1.60 -6.54 13.60
CA HIS A 217 0.82 -7.55 14.35
C HIS A 217 -0.53 -7.01 14.88
N ASP A 218 -0.71 -5.70 14.95
CA ASP A 218 -1.98 -5.04 15.27
C ASP A 218 -2.92 -4.90 14.06
N LEU A 219 -2.43 -5.19 12.85
CA LEU A 219 -3.28 -5.42 11.69
C LEU A 219 -3.86 -6.84 11.76
N CYS A 220 -4.66 -7.23 10.80
CA CYS A 220 -5.21 -8.59 10.73
C CYS A 220 -4.72 -9.34 9.51
N CYS A 221 -4.74 -10.66 9.58
CA CYS A 221 -4.75 -11.51 8.39
C CYS A 221 -6.19 -11.63 7.89
N GLY A 222 -6.37 -11.77 6.56
CA GLY A 222 -7.68 -11.96 5.97
C GLY A 222 -7.71 -11.64 4.49
N ALA A 223 -8.80 -11.99 3.82
CA ALA A 223 -8.96 -11.78 2.39
C ALA A 223 -8.81 -10.32 1.98
N ILE A 224 -8.14 -10.10 0.83
CA ILE A 224 -8.17 -8.83 0.10
C ILE A 224 -8.86 -9.10 -1.23
N GLU A 225 -10.02 -8.49 -1.47
CA GLU A 225 -10.87 -8.89 -2.57
C GLU A 225 -11.73 -7.76 -3.13
N ASP A 226 -12.16 -7.91 -4.40
CA ASP A 226 -13.06 -6.99 -5.09
C ASP A 226 -12.52 -5.54 -5.10
N ILE A 227 -11.34 -5.37 -5.70
CA ILE A 227 -10.67 -4.07 -5.79
C ILE A 227 -10.36 -3.75 -7.25
N THR A 228 -10.74 -2.56 -7.69
CA THR A 228 -10.29 -1.98 -8.95
C THR A 228 -9.23 -0.92 -8.68
N VAL A 229 -8.10 -1.03 -9.38
CA VAL A 229 -7.02 -0.04 -9.40
C VAL A 229 -6.91 0.52 -10.81
N ARG A 230 -6.95 1.84 -10.97
CA ARG A 230 -6.89 2.49 -12.28
C ARG A 230 -5.98 3.71 -12.26
N GLY A 231 -5.11 3.82 -13.27
CA GLY A 231 -4.25 4.98 -13.42
C GLY A 231 -3.16 5.07 -12.34
N VAL A 232 -2.13 4.22 -12.45
CA VAL A 232 -0.96 4.28 -11.57
C VAL A 232 0.26 4.70 -12.38
N TYR A 233 0.92 5.76 -11.94
CA TYR A 233 2.04 6.35 -12.66
C TYR A 233 3.24 6.59 -11.75
N ALA A 234 4.41 6.07 -12.15
CA ALA A 234 5.69 6.42 -11.57
C ALA A 234 6.83 6.30 -12.59
N GLU A 235 7.73 7.26 -12.62
CA GLU A 235 8.93 7.24 -13.47
C GLU A 235 10.03 6.31 -12.93
N ASN A 236 10.09 6.12 -11.61
CA ASN A 236 11.11 5.33 -10.94
C ASN A 236 10.67 4.96 -9.53
N CYS A 237 9.74 4.02 -9.39
CA CYS A 237 9.38 3.43 -8.08
C CYS A 237 10.27 2.22 -7.75
N TYR A 238 10.27 1.78 -6.50
CA TYR A 238 10.96 0.53 -6.14
C TYR A 238 10.19 -0.67 -6.67
N THR A 239 8.97 -0.88 -6.19
CA THR A 239 8.01 -1.89 -6.69
C THR A 239 6.68 -1.20 -6.99
N GLY A 240 6.03 -1.56 -8.10
CA GLY A 240 4.70 -1.06 -8.42
C GLY A 240 3.64 -1.66 -7.51
N PHE A 241 3.44 -2.96 -7.63
CA PHE A 241 2.44 -3.70 -6.86
C PHE A 241 3.08 -4.86 -6.11
N ARG A 242 2.71 -5.00 -4.84
CA ARG A 242 2.99 -6.19 -4.07
C ARG A 242 1.69 -6.88 -3.67
N MET A 243 1.67 -8.20 -3.75
CA MET A 243 0.61 -9.06 -3.24
C MET A 243 1.25 -10.12 -2.35
N LEU A 244 1.06 -10.01 -1.04
CA LEU A 244 1.58 -10.98 -0.07
C LEU A 244 0.44 -11.83 0.46
N SER A 245 0.46 -13.12 0.11
CA SER A 245 -0.51 -14.10 0.56
C SER A 245 0.21 -15.34 1.09
N VAL A 246 -0.02 -15.68 2.34
CA VAL A 246 0.48 -16.92 2.96
C VAL A 246 -0.67 -17.89 3.15
N ASN A 247 -1.70 -17.51 3.92
CA ASN A 247 -2.90 -18.29 4.18
C ASN A 247 -4.17 -17.64 3.68
N SER A 248 -4.21 -16.31 3.61
CA SER A 248 -5.39 -15.55 3.26
C SER A 248 -5.43 -15.21 1.78
N PRO A 249 -6.59 -15.33 1.11
CA PRO A 249 -6.66 -15.08 -0.33
C PRO A 249 -6.52 -13.61 -0.70
N ILE A 250 -5.90 -13.36 -1.85
CA ILE A 250 -6.00 -12.11 -2.59
C ILE A 250 -6.69 -12.44 -3.91
N ARG A 251 -7.86 -11.85 -4.16
CA ARG A 251 -8.65 -12.24 -5.32
C ARG A 251 -9.51 -11.11 -5.89
N ASP A 252 -9.92 -11.30 -7.15
CA ASP A 252 -10.82 -10.38 -7.83
C ASP A 252 -10.24 -8.95 -7.88
N ILE A 253 -8.94 -8.86 -8.20
CA ILE A 253 -8.22 -7.59 -8.32
C ILE A 253 -8.09 -7.25 -9.80
N ARG A 254 -8.57 -6.05 -10.18
CA ARG A 254 -8.43 -5.50 -11.51
C ARG A 254 -7.51 -4.28 -11.51
N MET A 255 -6.43 -4.32 -12.29
CA MET A 255 -5.46 -3.24 -12.44
C MET A 255 -5.52 -2.72 -13.88
N GLU A 256 -5.75 -1.42 -14.07
CA GLU A 256 -5.93 -0.79 -15.37
C GLU A 256 -5.05 0.45 -15.52
N ASP A 257 -4.56 0.67 -16.75
CA ASP A 257 -3.84 1.88 -17.13
C ASP A 257 -2.62 2.16 -16.22
N ILE A 258 -1.70 1.21 -16.22
CA ILE A 258 -0.51 1.19 -15.38
C ILE A 258 0.70 1.63 -16.19
N TYR A 259 1.49 2.58 -15.65
CA TYR A 259 2.68 3.09 -16.30
C TYR A 259 3.81 3.27 -15.29
N LEU A 260 4.79 2.34 -15.30
CA LEU A 260 5.77 2.23 -14.23
C LEU A 260 7.20 1.99 -14.73
N GLY A 261 8.12 2.88 -14.36
CA GLY A 261 9.53 2.58 -14.25
C GLY A 261 9.83 1.96 -12.88
N CYS A 262 10.42 0.78 -12.86
CA CYS A 262 10.63 0.03 -11.63
C CYS A 262 12.10 -0.27 -11.38
N ARG A 263 12.57 -0.03 -10.16
CA ARG A 263 13.91 -0.47 -9.73
C ARG A 263 13.94 -1.98 -9.48
N HIS A 264 12.82 -2.55 -9.01
CA HIS A 264 12.75 -3.96 -8.64
C HIS A 264 11.66 -4.72 -9.39
N PHE A 265 10.38 -4.52 -9.07
CA PHE A 265 9.26 -5.23 -9.67
C PHE A 265 8.18 -4.28 -10.19
N ALA A 266 7.53 -4.65 -11.29
CA ALA A 266 6.25 -4.08 -11.65
C ALA A 266 5.11 -4.71 -10.83
N VAL A 267 5.13 -6.06 -10.70
CA VAL A 267 4.22 -6.82 -9.85
C VAL A 267 5.01 -7.93 -9.15
N ASN A 268 4.91 -7.99 -7.83
CA ASN A 268 5.50 -9.03 -7.00
C ASN A 268 4.41 -9.76 -6.20
N MET A 269 4.15 -11.01 -6.56
CA MET A 269 3.20 -11.88 -5.87
C MET A 269 3.98 -12.90 -5.07
N ASP A 270 4.02 -12.76 -3.75
CA ASP A 270 4.81 -13.63 -2.88
C ASP A 270 4.04 -14.06 -1.61
N GLY A 271 4.59 -15.02 -0.92
CA GLY A 271 4.01 -15.57 0.31
C GLY A 271 4.94 -16.58 0.97
N ALA A 272 5.34 -17.58 0.23
CA ALA A 272 6.07 -18.71 0.78
C ALA A 272 7.40 -18.35 1.45
N ARG A 273 8.12 -17.32 0.98
CA ARG A 273 9.37 -16.89 1.62
C ARG A 273 9.18 -16.31 3.02
N HIS A 274 7.96 -15.89 3.36
CA HIS A 274 7.64 -15.30 4.66
C HIS A 274 7.17 -16.32 5.70
N CYS A 275 7.08 -17.60 5.36
CA CYS A 275 6.66 -18.66 6.27
C CYS A 275 7.63 -18.94 7.43
N ARG A 276 8.79 -18.29 7.48
CA ARG A 276 9.80 -18.39 8.55
C ARG A 276 9.98 -17.09 9.30
N THR A 277 8.93 -16.58 9.88
CA THR A 277 9.05 -15.42 10.74
C THR A 277 8.95 -15.84 12.22
N PRO A 278 9.43 -15.00 13.16
CA PRO A 278 9.28 -15.27 14.58
C PRO A 278 7.83 -15.37 15.06
N LEU A 279 6.88 -14.92 14.24
CA LEU A 279 5.44 -14.95 14.53
C LEU A 279 4.81 -16.30 14.24
N ILE A 280 5.43 -17.12 13.41
CA ILE A 280 4.94 -18.44 13.07
C ILE A 280 5.52 -19.43 14.08
N ARG A 281 4.64 -20.02 14.88
CA ARG A 281 5.03 -20.96 15.92
C ARG A 281 5.46 -22.29 15.31
N ASP A 282 6.46 -22.92 15.91
CA ASP A 282 6.85 -24.29 15.55
C ASP A 282 5.64 -25.21 15.61
N GLY A 283 5.34 -25.88 14.51
CA GLY A 283 4.21 -26.79 14.38
C GLY A 283 2.92 -26.19 13.84
N GLU A 284 2.80 -24.89 13.61
CA GLU A 284 1.73 -24.32 12.80
C GLU A 284 1.93 -24.76 11.34
N LYS A 285 0.99 -25.55 10.84
CA LYS A 285 0.93 -25.84 9.41
C LYS A 285 0.38 -24.62 8.69
N LEU A 286 1.28 -23.83 8.13
CA LEU A 286 0.90 -22.91 7.09
C LEU A 286 0.49 -23.74 5.88
N ASN A 287 -0.66 -23.47 5.30
CA ASN A 287 -1.07 -24.04 4.01
C ASN A 287 -0.22 -23.52 2.84
N GLY A 288 0.76 -22.86 3.15
CA GLY A 288 2.15 -22.51 2.78
C GLY A 288 2.48 -22.00 1.44
N SER A 289 1.63 -21.82 0.45
CA SER A 289 2.06 -21.23 -0.83
C SER A 289 1.27 -19.99 -1.25
N GLY A 290 0.37 -19.53 -0.41
CA GLY A 290 -0.52 -18.42 -0.70
C GLY A 290 -1.71 -18.79 -1.59
N HIS A 291 -2.64 -17.85 -1.73
CA HIS A 291 -3.85 -18.01 -2.53
C HIS A 291 -4.13 -16.71 -3.27
N ILE A 292 -3.57 -16.58 -4.49
CA ILE A 292 -3.83 -15.43 -5.35
C ILE A 292 -4.62 -15.90 -6.56
N GLU A 293 -5.80 -15.31 -6.79
CA GLU A 293 -6.67 -15.73 -7.88
C GLU A 293 -7.46 -14.58 -8.51
N ASN A 294 -7.86 -14.77 -9.77
CA ASN A 294 -8.66 -13.79 -10.53
C ASN A 294 -8.02 -12.40 -10.59
N ILE A 295 -6.74 -12.34 -10.94
CA ILE A 295 -6.02 -11.08 -11.12
C ILE A 295 -6.04 -10.70 -12.58
N SER A 296 -6.56 -9.53 -12.90
CA SER A 296 -6.63 -8.98 -14.24
C SER A 296 -5.81 -7.70 -14.35
N VAL A 297 -4.90 -7.65 -15.31
CA VAL A 297 -4.11 -6.47 -15.66
C VAL A 297 -4.46 -6.05 -17.08
N VAL A 298 -4.80 -4.79 -17.26
CA VAL A 298 -5.17 -4.22 -18.55
C VAL A 298 -4.38 -2.94 -18.82
N ASN A 299 -3.75 -2.84 -19.99
CA ASN A 299 -2.96 -1.68 -20.40
C ASN A 299 -1.82 -1.36 -19.40
N MET A 300 -0.82 -2.22 -19.33
CA MET A 300 0.35 -2.00 -18.49
C MET A 300 1.59 -1.71 -19.34
N THR A 301 2.22 -0.56 -19.14
CA THR A 301 3.53 -0.24 -19.70
C THR A 301 4.57 -0.17 -18.60
N VAL A 302 5.67 -0.92 -18.73
CA VAL A 302 6.71 -1.01 -17.70
C VAL A 302 8.11 -0.97 -18.31
N TRP A 303 9.09 -0.54 -17.50
CA TRP A 303 10.52 -0.62 -17.82
C TRP A 303 11.34 -0.73 -16.54
N THR A 304 12.57 -1.23 -16.64
CA THR A 304 13.53 -1.24 -15.53
C THR A 304 14.27 0.10 -15.46
N THR A 305 14.49 0.60 -14.26
CA THR A 305 15.24 1.85 -14.02
C THR A 305 16.58 1.62 -13.34
N GLU A 306 16.88 0.39 -12.95
CA GLU A 306 18.17 -0.04 -12.40
C GLU A 306 18.59 -1.40 -12.97
N LYS A 307 19.91 -1.66 -12.99
CA LYS A 307 20.47 -2.96 -13.37
C LYS A 307 20.32 -3.95 -12.21
N ASN A 308 19.21 -4.66 -12.21
CA ASN A 308 18.91 -5.71 -11.25
C ASN A 308 18.31 -6.90 -12.02
N GLY A 309 19.16 -7.79 -12.51
CA GLY A 309 18.78 -8.87 -13.43
C GLY A 309 18.32 -10.17 -12.77
N GLU A 310 18.43 -10.31 -11.45
CA GLU A 310 18.25 -11.61 -10.79
C GLU A 310 16.80 -12.12 -10.76
N ARG A 311 15.81 -11.24 -10.87
CA ARG A 311 14.38 -11.59 -10.79
C ARG A 311 13.58 -10.93 -11.90
N ALA A 312 12.45 -11.53 -12.28
CA ALA A 312 11.57 -10.97 -13.31
C ALA A 312 10.90 -9.67 -12.88
N LEU A 313 10.49 -8.84 -13.84
CA LEU A 313 9.69 -7.63 -13.59
C LEU A 313 8.32 -7.97 -12.99
N ILE A 314 7.68 -9.02 -13.50
CA ILE A 314 6.46 -9.59 -12.94
C ILE A 314 6.84 -10.95 -12.38
N LEU A 315 6.75 -11.08 -11.07
CA LEU A 315 7.16 -12.28 -10.35
C LEU A 315 6.00 -12.86 -9.55
N ALA A 316 5.75 -14.15 -9.70
CA ALA A 316 4.84 -14.91 -8.85
C ALA A 316 5.58 -16.06 -8.18
N GLU A 317 5.74 -15.98 -6.87
CA GLU A 317 6.29 -17.04 -6.01
C GLU A 317 5.23 -17.46 -4.98
N THR A 318 4.05 -17.84 -5.47
CA THR A 318 2.87 -18.18 -4.68
C THR A 318 1.91 -19.01 -5.52
N GLU A 319 0.92 -19.66 -4.90
CA GLU A 319 -0.19 -20.21 -5.67
C GLU A 319 -0.91 -19.09 -6.43
N LEU A 320 -1.01 -19.29 -7.75
CA LEU A 320 -1.61 -18.31 -8.64
C LEU A 320 -2.61 -19.02 -9.54
N ASN A 321 -3.85 -18.55 -9.54
CA ASN A 321 -4.92 -19.07 -10.35
C ASN A 321 -5.62 -17.97 -11.13
N ASN A 322 -5.85 -18.17 -12.42
CA ASN A 322 -6.56 -17.23 -13.28
C ASN A 322 -5.93 -15.81 -13.27
N PHE A 323 -4.66 -15.74 -13.63
CA PHE A 323 -3.94 -14.49 -13.83
C PHE A 323 -3.95 -14.12 -15.32
N ARG A 324 -4.37 -12.90 -15.63
CA ARG A 324 -4.47 -12.43 -17.01
C ARG A 324 -3.85 -11.04 -17.17
N ILE A 325 -3.06 -10.87 -18.23
CA ILE A 325 -2.55 -9.56 -18.67
C ILE A 325 -3.01 -9.33 -20.11
N THR A 326 -3.56 -8.15 -20.38
CA THR A 326 -3.98 -7.72 -21.72
C THR A 326 -3.45 -6.31 -21.98
N GLY A 327 -2.92 -6.06 -23.18
CA GLY A 327 -2.34 -4.77 -23.52
C GLY A 327 -1.06 -4.48 -22.73
N PHE A 328 -0.19 -5.47 -22.59
CA PHE A 328 1.11 -5.30 -21.93
C PHE A 328 2.15 -4.77 -22.90
N ARG A 329 2.96 -3.85 -22.41
CA ARG A 329 4.11 -3.32 -23.14
C ARG A 329 5.31 -3.18 -22.20
N ARG A 330 6.46 -3.72 -22.61
CA ARG A 330 7.74 -3.37 -22.02
C ARG A 330 8.37 -2.25 -22.86
N ASP A 331 8.65 -1.10 -22.25
CA ASP A 331 9.25 0.04 -22.94
C ASP A 331 10.76 -0.14 -23.04
N THR A 332 11.18 -0.85 -24.08
CA THR A 332 12.58 -1.21 -24.32
C THR A 332 13.48 0.00 -24.57
N ALA A 333 12.93 1.14 -24.99
CA ALA A 333 13.71 2.36 -25.19
C ALA A 333 14.13 3.02 -23.86
N ARG A 334 13.40 2.75 -22.80
CA ARG A 334 13.66 3.25 -21.43
C ARG A 334 14.28 2.21 -20.51
N ASP A 335 14.31 0.96 -20.93
CA ASP A 335 14.73 -0.18 -20.14
C ASP A 335 16.25 -0.22 -19.95
N VAL A 336 16.72 -0.13 -18.70
CA VAL A 336 18.16 -0.17 -18.40
C VAL A 336 18.69 -1.57 -18.16
N CYS A 337 17.80 -2.58 -18.05
CA CYS A 337 18.15 -3.99 -17.83
C CYS A 337 17.29 -4.90 -18.73
N PRO A 338 17.50 -4.86 -20.07
CA PRO A 338 16.69 -5.61 -21.02
C PRO A 338 16.84 -7.14 -20.86
N GLU A 339 17.95 -7.60 -20.27
CA GLU A 339 18.21 -9.00 -19.95
C GLU A 339 17.35 -9.54 -18.78
N LYS A 340 16.75 -8.67 -17.99
CA LYS A 340 15.86 -9.07 -16.90
C LYS A 340 14.60 -9.73 -17.47
N PRO A 341 14.22 -10.94 -17.03
CA PRO A 341 12.98 -11.58 -17.47
C PRO A 341 11.75 -10.68 -17.23
N THR A 342 10.83 -10.68 -18.18
CA THR A 342 9.59 -9.92 -18.04
C THR A 342 8.65 -10.57 -17.04
N LEU A 343 8.45 -11.88 -17.15
CA LEU A 343 7.52 -12.64 -16.30
C LEU A 343 8.17 -13.94 -15.85
N ARG A 344 8.03 -14.24 -14.57
CA ARG A 344 8.36 -15.54 -13.99
C ARG A 344 7.25 -15.98 -13.06
N ILE A 345 6.74 -17.18 -13.28
CA ILE A 345 5.81 -17.86 -12.39
C ILE A 345 6.52 -19.08 -11.82
N ALA A 346 6.70 -19.09 -10.52
CA ALA A 346 7.38 -20.18 -9.82
C ALA A 346 6.77 -20.36 -8.43
N LEU A 347 6.71 -21.59 -7.96
CA LEU A 347 6.59 -21.80 -6.51
C LEU A 347 7.91 -21.41 -5.86
N ALA A 348 7.84 -20.78 -4.69
CA ALA A 348 9.05 -20.44 -3.96
C ALA A 348 9.88 -21.71 -3.69
N PRO A 349 11.21 -21.62 -3.81
CA PRO A 349 12.05 -22.78 -3.54
C PRO A 349 11.79 -23.32 -2.13
N SER A 350 11.91 -24.63 -1.99
CA SER A 350 11.70 -25.44 -0.77
C SER A 350 12.53 -25.05 0.46
N SER A 351 13.26 -23.95 0.41
CA SER A 351 14.00 -23.42 1.56
C SER A 351 13.14 -23.23 2.81
N TYR A 352 11.83 -23.32 2.67
CA TYR A 352 10.86 -23.14 3.74
C TYR A 352 10.19 -24.43 4.25
N GLY A 353 10.62 -25.58 3.79
CA GLY A 353 10.28 -26.89 4.39
C GLY A 353 8.83 -27.36 4.24
N THR A 354 7.96 -26.62 3.59
CA THR A 354 6.55 -26.93 3.41
C THR A 354 6.09 -26.90 1.95
N VAL A 355 6.89 -26.35 1.06
CA VAL A 355 6.60 -26.30 -0.37
C VAL A 355 7.23 -27.53 -1.02
N THR A 356 6.43 -28.36 -1.66
CA THR A 356 6.89 -29.57 -2.36
C THR A 356 7.86 -29.22 -3.49
N GLU A 357 8.93 -29.98 -3.61
CA GLU A 357 10.08 -29.76 -4.51
C GLU A 357 9.77 -29.79 -6.01
N ASN A 358 8.54 -29.99 -6.43
CA ASN A 358 8.15 -30.23 -7.81
C ASN A 358 7.46 -29.03 -8.47
N GLY A 359 7.64 -27.82 -7.98
CA GLY A 359 7.13 -26.63 -8.65
C GLY A 359 7.86 -26.40 -9.96
N ALA A 360 7.17 -26.50 -11.08
CA ALA A 360 7.70 -26.12 -12.37
C ALA A 360 8.00 -24.61 -12.37
N VAL A 361 9.25 -24.23 -12.66
CA VAL A 361 9.63 -22.84 -12.89
C VAL A 361 9.41 -22.56 -14.37
N THR A 362 8.59 -21.56 -14.68
CA THR A 362 8.45 -21.10 -16.06
C THR A 362 8.92 -19.66 -16.15
N GLU A 363 9.92 -19.45 -16.97
CA GLU A 363 10.48 -18.14 -17.26
C GLU A 363 10.08 -17.72 -18.66
N TYR A 364 9.51 -16.53 -18.77
CA TYR A 364 9.27 -15.88 -20.03
C TYR A 364 10.29 -14.76 -20.19
N LEU A 365 11.31 -15.02 -21.00
CA LEU A 365 12.34 -14.06 -21.38
C LEU A 365 11.84 -13.14 -22.52
N LEU A 366 10.57 -12.78 -22.49
CA LEU A 366 10.00 -11.93 -23.52
C LEU A 366 10.26 -10.46 -23.17
N ASN A 367 10.84 -9.73 -24.11
CA ASN A 367 10.99 -8.29 -23.99
C ASN A 367 9.65 -7.58 -24.13
N THR A 368 8.66 -8.24 -24.72
CA THR A 368 7.29 -7.73 -24.89
C THR A 368 6.30 -8.88 -24.70
N LEU A 369 5.24 -8.62 -23.94
CA LEU A 369 3.99 -9.35 -23.96
C LEU A 369 2.99 -8.44 -24.66
N GLU A 370 3.05 -8.37 -25.99
CA GLU A 370 2.28 -7.38 -26.73
C GLU A 370 0.78 -7.66 -26.73
N ASP A 371 0.38 -8.91 -26.46
CA ASP A 371 -1.02 -9.29 -26.59
C ASP A 371 -1.66 -9.69 -25.26
N THR A 372 -1.97 -10.96 -25.09
CA THR A 372 -2.67 -11.44 -23.91
C THR A 372 -1.90 -12.61 -23.30
N PHE A 373 -1.53 -12.47 -22.04
CA PHE A 373 -1.07 -13.58 -21.21
C PHE A 373 -2.21 -14.04 -20.31
N CYS A 374 -2.45 -15.35 -20.26
CA CYS A 374 -3.46 -15.94 -19.39
C CYS A 374 -2.92 -17.22 -18.77
N HIS A 375 -2.84 -17.24 -17.45
CA HIS A 375 -2.60 -18.43 -16.67
C HIS A 375 -3.93 -18.90 -16.06
N ARG A 376 -4.32 -20.13 -16.39
CA ARG A 376 -5.54 -20.77 -15.87
C ARG A 376 -5.17 -22.00 -15.08
N GLY A 377 -5.75 -22.16 -13.91
CA GLY A 377 -5.52 -23.27 -13.00
C GLY A 377 -4.61 -22.90 -11.83
N THR A 378 -4.45 -23.87 -10.95
CA THR A 378 -3.60 -23.72 -9.77
C THR A 378 -2.16 -24.03 -10.13
N PHE A 379 -1.22 -23.22 -9.70
CA PHE A 379 0.19 -23.46 -9.93
C PHE A 379 0.61 -24.83 -9.37
N GLY A 380 1.31 -25.62 -10.17
CA GLY A 380 1.70 -27.01 -9.84
C GLY A 380 0.78 -28.09 -10.41
N THR A 381 -0.42 -27.75 -10.89
CA THR A 381 -1.35 -28.69 -11.52
C THR A 381 -1.80 -28.26 -12.92
N ALA A 382 -1.46 -27.05 -13.35
CA ALA A 382 -1.98 -26.47 -14.58
C ALA A 382 -0.97 -26.50 -15.72
N GLU A 383 -1.46 -26.81 -16.89
CA GLU A 383 -0.81 -26.48 -18.15
C GLU A 383 -0.72 -24.95 -18.26
N LEU A 384 0.50 -24.44 -18.30
CA LEU A 384 0.76 -23.08 -18.72
C LEU A 384 0.37 -22.97 -20.20
N ASN A 385 -0.83 -22.52 -20.46
CA ASN A 385 -1.17 -22.11 -21.80
C ASN A 385 -0.47 -20.78 -22.10
N SER A 386 0.77 -20.86 -22.55
CA SER A 386 1.43 -19.78 -23.28
C SER A 386 0.80 -19.71 -24.68
N GLY A 387 -0.46 -19.42 -24.71
CA GLY A 387 -1.14 -19.09 -25.95
C GLY A 387 -1.12 -17.59 -26.10
N LEU A 388 -0.20 -17.08 -26.85
CA LEU A 388 -0.49 -16.02 -27.82
C LEU A 388 -1.65 -16.59 -28.66
N THR A 389 -2.85 -16.47 -28.21
CA THR A 389 -4.02 -16.90 -28.97
C THR A 389 -5.01 -15.78 -28.98
N ASP A 390 -5.24 -15.39 -30.21
CA ASP A 390 -6.36 -14.59 -30.67
C ASP A 390 -7.61 -14.79 -29.80
N PHE A 391 -8.07 -13.71 -29.21
CA PHE A 391 -9.42 -13.58 -28.71
C PHE A 391 -10.12 -12.42 -29.41
#